data_f56565fc669cf45278f1991ff6e0632d
#
_entry.id   f56565fc669cf45278f1991ff6e0632d
#
_cell.length_a   1.000
_cell.length_b   1.000
_cell.length_c   1.000
_cell.angle_alpha   90.00
_cell.angle_beta   90.00
_cell.angle_gamma   90.00
#
_symmetry.space_group_name_H-M   'P 1'
#
loop_
_entity.id
_entity.type
_entity.pdbx_description
1 polymer ?
#
loop_
_entity_poly.entity_id
_entity_poly.type
_entity_poly.pdbx_seq_one_letter_code
_entity_poly.pdbx_strand_id
1 'polypeptide(L)'
;NTTVHILYEVTSYIQSVYQELYKNIIAVVLIGILILFAVYPTVLRLQKGLLSKTKALSQTNIDILNLLGSAIAKRDSDTHSHNYRVTLYALTLGETLDLSSHELRALIKGAFLHDVGKIGISDTILLKPGKLTDDEFEIMKQHVDLGKDIINQSEQLKDAEDVVYCHHEKYDGSGYPQGLKANDIPLNARIFAIADVFDALTSKRPYKEAFSYDKA
;
A
#
# COMPACT_ATOMS: atom_id res chain seq x y z
N ASN A 1 5.30 0.36 -87.95
CA ASN A 1 5.88 1.43 -87.13
C ASN A 1 4.93 2.01 -86.03
N THR A 2 3.64 1.99 -86.27
CA THR A 2 2.68 2.55 -85.32
C THR A 2 2.53 1.74 -84.01
N THR A 3 2.59 0.42 -84.13
CA THR A 3 2.49 -0.49 -82.98
C THR A 3 3.70 -0.37 -82.03
N VAL A 4 4.92 -0.16 -82.51
CA VAL A 4 6.12 0.07 -81.74
C VAL A 4 6.05 1.41 -80.99
N HIS A 5 5.48 2.40 -81.59
CA HIS A 5 5.30 3.73 -81.00
C HIS A 5 4.30 3.67 -79.80
N ILE A 6 3.20 2.97 -80.01
CA ILE A 6 2.18 2.77 -78.94
C ILE A 6 2.75 1.99 -77.77
N LEU A 7 3.52 0.90 -78.05
CA LEU A 7 4.19 0.11 -77.02
C LEU A 7 5.20 0.96 -76.19
N TYR A 8 5.96 1.82 -76.84
CA TYR A 8 6.91 2.72 -76.18
C TYR A 8 6.20 3.74 -75.27
N GLU A 9 5.12 4.38 -75.78
CA GLU A 9 4.33 5.33 -74.97
C GLU A 9 3.70 4.67 -73.75
N VAL A 10 3.09 3.49 -73.91
CA VAL A 10 2.50 2.73 -72.80
C VAL A 10 3.56 2.36 -71.78
N THR A 11 4.74 1.89 -72.21
CA THR A 11 5.86 1.51 -71.31
C THR A 11 6.35 2.76 -70.54
N SER A 12 6.52 3.89 -71.22
CA SER A 12 6.94 5.15 -70.60
C SER A 12 5.90 5.63 -69.58
N TYR A 13 4.62 5.55 -69.88
CA TYR A 13 3.52 5.91 -68.97
C TYR A 13 3.52 5.00 -67.71
N ILE A 14 3.61 3.70 -67.92
CA ILE A 14 3.68 2.73 -66.81
C ILE A 14 4.89 3.03 -65.93
N GLN A 15 6.04 3.34 -66.48
CA GLN A 15 7.25 3.65 -65.75
C GLN A 15 7.12 4.94 -64.94
N SER A 16 6.45 5.99 -65.51
CA SER A 16 6.17 7.23 -64.80
C SER A 16 5.21 7.01 -63.60
N VAL A 17 4.20 6.16 -63.78
CA VAL A 17 3.25 5.83 -62.70
C VAL A 17 3.97 5.07 -61.56
N TYR A 18 4.83 4.12 -61.87
CA TYR A 18 5.63 3.43 -60.85
C TYR A 18 6.59 4.37 -60.12
N GLN A 19 7.20 5.31 -60.80
CA GLN A 19 8.08 6.30 -60.14
C GLN A 19 7.30 7.21 -59.21
N GLU A 20 6.13 7.66 -59.60
CA GLU A 20 5.27 8.50 -58.76
C GLU A 20 4.75 7.75 -57.54
N LEU A 21 4.31 6.51 -57.74
CA LEU A 21 3.90 5.64 -56.63
C LEU A 21 5.05 5.41 -55.61
N TYR A 22 6.28 5.14 -56.10
CA TYR A 22 7.45 4.95 -55.28
C TYR A 22 7.82 6.22 -54.45
N LYS A 23 7.76 7.40 -55.05
CA LYS A 23 7.97 8.69 -54.35
C LYS A 23 6.94 8.88 -53.24
N ASN A 24 5.66 8.60 -53.53
CA ASN A 24 4.59 8.73 -52.54
C ASN A 24 4.76 7.76 -51.37
N ILE A 25 5.17 6.51 -51.61
CA ILE A 25 5.47 5.53 -50.58
C ILE A 25 6.64 6.01 -49.67
N ILE A 26 7.72 6.50 -50.29
CA ILE A 26 8.87 7.04 -49.53
C ILE A 26 8.41 8.24 -48.70
N ALA A 27 7.64 9.16 -49.24
CA ALA A 27 7.14 10.32 -48.49
C ALA A 27 6.32 9.90 -47.25
N VAL A 28 5.41 8.93 -47.42
CA VAL A 28 4.60 8.40 -46.30
C VAL A 28 5.48 7.75 -45.23
N VAL A 29 6.47 6.96 -45.66
CA VAL A 29 7.41 6.32 -44.69
C VAL A 29 8.23 7.37 -43.94
N LEU A 30 8.74 8.39 -44.65
CA LEU A 30 9.51 9.47 -44.01
C LEU A 30 8.66 10.30 -43.04
N ILE A 31 7.42 10.60 -43.38
CA ILE A 31 6.49 11.28 -42.50
C ILE A 31 6.21 10.40 -41.24
N GLY A 32 6.00 9.10 -41.44
CA GLY A 32 5.81 8.16 -40.33
C GLY A 32 7.01 8.13 -39.36
N ILE A 33 8.22 8.12 -39.91
CA ILE A 33 9.47 8.16 -39.10
C ILE A 33 9.57 9.51 -38.36
N LEU A 34 9.25 10.63 -38.99
CA LEU A 34 9.26 11.96 -38.36
C LEU A 34 8.28 12.04 -37.21
N ILE A 35 7.08 11.53 -37.39
CA ILE A 35 6.05 11.46 -36.32
C ILE A 35 6.55 10.61 -35.17
N LEU A 36 7.14 9.44 -35.45
CA LEU A 36 7.69 8.56 -34.42
C LEU A 36 8.77 9.27 -33.60
N PHE A 37 9.72 9.94 -34.27
CA PHE A 37 10.77 10.70 -33.61
C PHE A 37 10.27 11.88 -32.77
N ALA A 38 9.16 12.50 -33.17
CA ALA A 38 8.56 13.63 -32.42
C ALA A 38 7.72 13.14 -31.23
N VAL A 39 6.92 12.08 -31.41
CA VAL A 39 5.96 11.59 -30.41
C VAL A 39 6.64 10.69 -29.36
N TYR A 40 7.55 9.81 -29.77
CA TYR A 40 8.18 8.85 -28.88
C TYR A 40 8.88 9.48 -27.65
N PRO A 41 9.75 10.49 -27.80
CA PRO A 41 10.39 11.12 -26.62
C PRO A 41 9.38 11.86 -25.73
N THR A 42 8.30 12.37 -26.29
CA THR A 42 7.21 13.01 -25.53
C THR A 42 6.48 11.98 -24.67
N VAL A 43 6.13 10.84 -25.24
CA VAL A 43 5.49 9.72 -24.51
C VAL A 43 6.41 9.22 -23.39
N LEU A 44 7.70 9.03 -23.66
CA LEU A 44 8.66 8.62 -22.64
C LEU A 44 8.80 9.62 -21.48
N ARG A 45 8.80 10.94 -21.79
CA ARG A 45 8.83 12.00 -20.77
C ARG A 45 7.56 11.98 -19.91
N LEU A 46 6.41 11.82 -20.54
CA LEU A 46 5.12 11.74 -19.84
C LEU A 46 5.06 10.50 -18.94
N GLN A 47 5.49 9.34 -19.42
CA GLN A 47 5.53 8.11 -18.63
C GLN A 47 6.46 8.24 -17.41
N LYS A 48 7.68 8.77 -17.60
CA LYS A 48 8.62 9.02 -16.50
C LYS A 48 8.06 10.02 -15.50
N GLY A 49 7.45 11.10 -15.97
CA GLY A 49 6.80 12.09 -15.12
C GLY A 49 5.64 11.51 -14.31
N LEU A 50 4.79 10.71 -14.94
CA LEU A 50 3.68 10.03 -14.27
C LEU A 50 4.18 9.05 -13.20
N LEU A 51 5.16 8.21 -13.54
CA LEU A 51 5.75 7.26 -12.59
C LEU A 51 6.37 7.95 -11.38
N SER A 52 7.10 9.06 -11.60
CA SER A 52 7.68 9.86 -10.52
C SER A 52 6.61 10.45 -9.61
N LYS A 53 5.54 11.01 -10.18
CA LYS A 53 4.42 11.57 -9.41
C LYS A 53 3.68 10.50 -8.61
N THR A 54 3.43 9.33 -9.21
CA THR A 54 2.78 8.20 -8.52
C THR A 54 3.63 7.71 -7.34
N LYS A 55 4.95 7.61 -7.53
CA LYS A 55 5.88 7.23 -6.45
C LYS A 55 5.89 8.26 -5.32
N ALA A 56 5.94 9.55 -5.67
CA ALA A 56 5.91 10.63 -4.68
C ALA A 56 4.59 10.63 -3.89
N LEU A 57 3.45 10.46 -4.56
CA LEU A 57 2.14 10.36 -3.89
C LEU A 57 2.06 9.15 -2.96
N SER A 58 2.55 8.00 -3.39
CA SER A 58 2.61 6.79 -2.54
C SER A 58 3.45 7.03 -1.29
N GLN A 59 4.62 7.68 -1.43
CA GLN A 59 5.47 8.01 -0.28
C GLN A 59 4.76 8.98 0.67
N THR A 60 4.14 10.03 0.14
CA THR A 60 3.38 11.00 0.95
C THR A 60 2.25 10.33 1.74
N ASN A 61 1.56 9.36 1.15
CA ASN A 61 0.51 8.61 1.84
C ASN A 61 1.09 7.80 3.02
N ILE A 62 2.22 7.12 2.83
CA ILE A 62 2.91 6.40 3.92
C ILE A 62 3.35 7.38 5.02
N ASP A 63 3.90 8.53 4.66
CA ASP A 63 4.34 9.53 5.63
C ASP A 63 3.16 10.07 6.46
N ILE A 64 1.99 10.29 5.84
CA ILE A 64 0.77 10.71 6.54
C ILE A 64 0.28 9.61 7.51
N LEU A 65 0.25 8.35 7.08
CA LEU A 65 -0.12 7.23 7.95
C LEU A 65 0.82 7.13 9.16
N ASN A 66 2.12 7.26 8.91
CA ASN A 66 3.13 7.26 9.97
C ASN A 66 2.96 8.44 10.94
N LEU A 67 2.66 9.64 10.43
CA LEU A 67 2.38 10.82 11.26
C LEU A 67 1.13 10.63 12.13
N LEU A 68 0.05 10.09 11.56
CA LEU A 68 -1.18 9.80 12.31
C LEU A 68 -0.94 8.76 13.40
N GLY A 69 -0.35 7.61 13.06
CA GLY A 69 0.00 6.57 14.02
C GLY A 69 0.92 7.08 15.13
N SER A 70 1.89 7.92 14.77
CA SER A 70 2.82 8.55 15.74
C SER A 70 2.13 9.55 16.67
N ALA A 71 1.17 10.31 16.16
CA ALA A 71 0.42 11.28 16.98
C ALA A 71 -0.43 10.54 18.02
N ILE A 72 -1.02 9.41 17.67
CA ILE A 72 -1.81 8.56 18.56
C ILE A 72 -0.91 7.88 19.60
N ALA A 73 0.18 7.24 19.15
CA ALA A 73 1.16 6.60 20.03
C ALA A 73 1.75 7.59 21.06
N LYS A 74 1.98 8.85 20.64
CA LYS A 74 2.47 9.91 21.55
C LYS A 74 1.46 10.27 22.64
N ARG A 75 0.15 10.14 22.33
CA ARG A 75 -0.91 10.36 23.33
C ARG A 75 -0.99 9.20 24.33
N ASP A 76 -0.74 7.99 23.90
CA ASP A 76 -0.81 6.76 24.73
C ASP A 76 0.50 6.42 25.46
N SER A 77 1.47 7.34 25.51
CA SER A 77 2.82 7.08 26.04
C SER A 77 3.58 5.94 25.33
N ASP A 78 3.06 5.44 24.23
CA ASP A 78 3.79 4.50 23.36
C ASP A 78 4.83 5.25 22.51
N THR A 79 5.87 4.58 22.10
CA THR A 79 6.97 5.25 21.41
C THR A 79 6.74 5.23 19.89
N HIS A 80 6.99 6.34 19.22
CA HIS A 80 6.99 6.44 17.75
C HIS A 80 7.75 5.28 17.07
N SER A 81 8.82 4.79 17.71
CA SER A 81 9.59 3.66 17.22
C SER A 81 8.86 2.31 17.25
N HIS A 82 7.89 2.14 18.14
CA HIS A 82 7.08 0.92 18.22
C HIS A 82 6.29 0.66 16.93
N ASN A 83 5.43 1.58 16.52
CA ASN A 83 4.62 1.43 15.32
C ASN A 83 5.47 1.12 14.07
N TYR A 84 6.64 1.78 13.96
CA TYR A 84 7.54 1.52 12.84
C TYR A 84 8.14 0.11 12.89
N ARG A 85 8.62 -0.34 14.08
CA ARG A 85 9.19 -1.70 14.23
C ARG A 85 8.14 -2.78 13.97
N VAL A 86 6.95 -2.65 14.58
CA VAL A 86 5.86 -3.63 14.39
C VAL A 86 5.45 -3.72 12.92
N THR A 87 5.33 -2.57 12.23
CA THR A 87 5.05 -2.55 10.79
C THR A 87 6.14 -3.28 10.00
N LEU A 88 7.42 -3.07 10.33
CA LEU A 88 8.52 -3.74 9.64
C LEU A 88 8.51 -5.26 9.89
N TYR A 89 8.28 -5.70 11.12
CA TYR A 89 8.17 -7.13 11.45
C TYR A 89 6.98 -7.78 10.74
N ALA A 90 5.81 -7.12 10.76
CA ALA A 90 4.62 -7.60 10.06
C ALA A 90 4.85 -7.70 8.55
N LEU A 91 5.50 -6.70 7.94
CA LEU A 91 5.83 -6.70 6.51
C LEU A 91 6.77 -7.87 6.17
N THR A 92 7.86 -8.04 6.93
CA THR A 92 8.82 -9.15 6.71
C THR A 92 8.13 -10.51 6.81
N LEU A 93 7.26 -10.69 7.79
CA LEU A 93 6.50 -11.94 7.94
C LEU A 93 5.50 -12.12 6.80
N GLY A 94 4.80 -11.06 6.38
CA GLY A 94 3.87 -11.09 5.26
C GLY A 94 4.57 -11.43 3.92
N GLU A 95 5.75 -10.86 3.67
CA GLU A 95 6.58 -11.21 2.50
C GLU A 95 7.03 -12.67 2.53
N THR A 96 7.41 -13.20 3.71
CA THR A 96 7.81 -14.60 3.88
C THR A 96 6.64 -15.57 3.65
N LEU A 97 5.42 -15.11 3.87
CA LEU A 97 4.19 -15.86 3.62
C LEU A 97 3.61 -15.65 2.20
N ASP A 98 4.37 -15.01 1.31
CA ASP A 98 4.01 -14.74 -0.08
C ASP A 98 2.69 -13.94 -0.24
N LEU A 99 2.40 -13.00 0.68
CA LEU A 99 1.26 -12.12 0.56
C LEU A 99 1.36 -11.28 -0.73
N SER A 100 0.23 -11.10 -1.39
CA SER A 100 0.15 -10.23 -2.56
C SER A 100 0.48 -8.77 -2.20
N SER A 101 0.88 -7.98 -3.20
CA SER A 101 1.14 -6.54 -3.00
C SER A 101 -0.07 -5.77 -2.46
N HIS A 102 -1.30 -6.27 -2.67
CA HIS A 102 -2.51 -5.67 -2.11
C HIS A 102 -2.60 -5.95 -0.60
N GLU A 103 -2.44 -7.21 -0.20
CA GLU A 103 -2.48 -7.64 1.21
C GLU A 103 -1.35 -6.99 2.03
N LEU A 104 -0.14 -6.89 1.47
CA LEU A 104 0.97 -6.18 2.12
C LEU A 104 0.65 -4.70 2.35
N ARG A 105 0.02 -4.03 1.38
CA ARG A 105 -0.41 -2.63 1.58
C ARG A 105 -1.49 -2.50 2.65
N ALA A 106 -2.45 -3.40 2.67
CA ALA A 106 -3.49 -3.46 3.71
C ALA A 106 -2.86 -3.68 5.09
N LEU A 107 -1.93 -4.62 5.21
CA LEU A 107 -1.18 -4.90 6.44
C LEU A 107 -0.40 -3.67 6.94
N ILE A 108 0.32 -2.96 6.05
CA ILE A 108 1.05 -1.74 6.41
C ILE A 108 0.10 -0.66 6.93
N LYS A 109 -1.00 -0.38 6.22
CA LYS A 109 -1.99 0.60 6.67
C LYS A 109 -2.58 0.22 8.02
N GLY A 110 -2.98 -1.04 8.17
CA GLY A 110 -3.51 -1.56 9.42
C GLY A 110 -2.51 -1.45 10.57
N ALA A 111 -1.25 -1.79 10.35
CA ALA A 111 -0.20 -1.69 11.36
C ALA A 111 0.03 -0.25 11.85
N PHE A 112 0.02 0.75 10.95
CA PHE A 112 0.12 2.15 11.37
C PHE A 112 -1.12 2.67 12.07
N LEU A 113 -2.30 2.14 11.77
CA LEU A 113 -3.59 2.65 12.22
C LEU A 113 -4.28 1.73 13.25
N HIS A 114 -3.66 0.62 13.68
CA HIS A 114 -4.30 -0.36 14.57
C HIS A 114 -4.95 0.27 15.79
N ASP A 115 -4.30 1.25 16.36
CA ASP A 115 -4.70 1.97 17.56
C ASP A 115 -5.40 3.32 17.29
N VAL A 116 -5.78 3.63 16.03
CA VAL A 116 -6.37 4.94 15.68
C VAL A 116 -7.59 5.29 16.50
N GLY A 117 -8.38 4.30 16.90
CA GLY A 117 -9.57 4.51 17.72
C GLY A 117 -9.30 4.94 19.16
N LYS A 118 -8.08 4.84 19.68
CA LYS A 118 -7.70 5.39 20.98
C LYS A 118 -7.92 6.90 21.06
N ILE A 119 -8.05 7.59 19.92
CA ILE A 119 -8.42 9.00 19.88
C ILE A 119 -9.78 9.27 20.54
N GLY A 120 -10.69 8.30 20.50
CA GLY A 120 -12.01 8.37 21.12
C GLY A 120 -12.05 7.94 22.60
N ILE A 121 -10.96 7.40 23.14
CA ILE A 121 -10.88 6.99 24.55
C ILE A 121 -10.50 8.20 25.42
N SER A 122 -11.17 8.36 26.56
CA SER A 122 -10.88 9.49 27.47
C SER A 122 -9.49 9.37 28.10
N ASP A 123 -8.82 10.50 28.33
CA ASP A 123 -7.49 10.55 28.97
C ASP A 123 -7.49 9.95 30.39
N THR A 124 -8.62 10.01 31.09
CA THR A 124 -8.77 9.41 32.42
C THR A 124 -8.61 7.89 32.40
N ILE A 125 -8.92 7.23 31.30
CA ILE A 125 -8.76 5.79 31.10
C ILE A 125 -7.44 5.52 30.39
N LEU A 126 -7.18 6.20 29.29
CA LEU A 126 -6.00 5.98 28.45
C LEU A 126 -4.68 6.20 29.19
N LEU A 127 -4.63 7.25 30.02
CA LEU A 127 -3.42 7.65 30.75
C LEU A 127 -3.46 7.26 32.24
N LYS A 128 -4.39 6.38 32.63
CA LYS A 128 -4.54 5.99 34.02
C LYS A 128 -3.25 5.34 34.55
N PRO A 129 -2.66 5.85 35.64
CA PRO A 129 -1.54 5.19 36.27
C PRO A 129 -1.99 3.90 36.96
N GLY A 130 -1.51 2.76 36.49
CA GLY A 130 -1.82 1.44 37.04
C GLY A 130 -2.78 0.61 36.20
N LYS A 131 -3.40 -0.40 36.81
CA LYS A 131 -4.32 -1.30 36.12
C LYS A 131 -5.69 -0.66 35.95
N LEU A 132 -6.32 -0.87 34.80
CA LEU A 132 -7.70 -0.56 34.56
C LEU A 132 -8.61 -1.50 35.39
N THR A 133 -9.75 -0.99 35.85
CA THR A 133 -10.84 -1.84 36.34
C THR A 133 -11.48 -2.59 35.18
N ASP A 134 -12.32 -3.58 35.47
CA ASP A 134 -13.03 -4.33 34.43
C ASP A 134 -13.91 -3.39 33.55
N ASP A 135 -14.65 -2.47 34.18
CA ASP A 135 -15.48 -1.51 33.46
C ASP A 135 -14.63 -0.56 32.58
N GLU A 136 -13.52 -0.06 33.09
CA GLU A 136 -12.60 0.78 32.31
C GLU A 136 -11.96 0.01 31.17
N PHE A 137 -11.67 -1.28 31.37
CA PHE A 137 -11.14 -2.13 30.32
C PHE A 137 -12.18 -2.38 29.22
N GLU A 138 -13.47 -2.55 29.56
CA GLU A 138 -14.54 -2.61 28.57
C GLU A 138 -14.62 -1.33 27.72
N ILE A 139 -14.42 -0.15 28.34
CA ILE A 139 -14.34 1.12 27.59
C ILE A 139 -13.07 1.15 26.71
N MET A 140 -11.93 0.72 27.24
CA MET A 140 -10.69 0.65 26.47
C MET A 140 -10.83 -0.23 25.24
N LYS A 141 -11.51 -1.38 25.33
CA LYS A 141 -11.75 -2.28 24.19
C LYS A 141 -12.51 -1.62 23.04
N GLN A 142 -13.30 -0.58 23.31
CA GLN A 142 -14.04 0.14 22.27
C GLN A 142 -13.14 0.83 21.24
N HIS A 143 -11.82 0.97 21.49
CA HIS A 143 -10.93 1.58 20.50
C HIS A 143 -10.91 0.82 19.18
N VAL A 144 -11.16 -0.50 19.14
CA VAL A 144 -11.20 -1.26 17.90
C VAL A 144 -12.43 -0.93 17.06
N ASP A 145 -13.60 -0.73 17.70
CA ASP A 145 -14.83 -0.29 17.04
C ASP A 145 -14.70 1.15 16.54
N LEU A 146 -14.21 2.05 17.39
CA LEU A 146 -13.94 3.45 17.03
C LEU A 146 -12.90 3.55 15.90
N GLY A 147 -11.88 2.70 15.93
CA GLY A 147 -10.88 2.61 14.87
C GLY A 147 -11.49 2.18 13.54
N LYS A 148 -12.30 1.14 13.55
CA LYS A 148 -13.07 0.68 12.39
C LYS A 148 -13.96 1.79 11.83
N ASP A 149 -14.68 2.50 12.68
CA ASP A 149 -15.54 3.62 12.26
C ASP A 149 -14.74 4.75 11.61
N ILE A 150 -13.55 5.06 12.12
CA ILE A 150 -12.67 6.08 11.56
C ILE A 150 -12.16 5.69 10.19
N ILE A 151 -11.60 4.48 10.02
CA ILE A 151 -11.01 4.05 8.74
C ILE A 151 -12.08 3.86 7.65
N ASN A 152 -13.29 3.48 8.03
CA ASN A 152 -14.40 3.27 7.10
C ASN A 152 -14.96 4.57 6.51
N GLN A 153 -14.55 5.75 7.01
CA GLN A 153 -14.84 7.02 6.37
C GLN A 153 -14.03 7.27 5.09
N SER A 154 -12.98 6.46 4.85
CA SER A 154 -12.15 6.56 3.66
C SER A 154 -12.10 5.22 2.90
N GLU A 155 -12.58 5.21 1.64
CA GLU A 155 -12.51 4.04 0.77
C GLU A 155 -11.08 3.49 0.62
N GLN A 156 -10.08 4.37 0.74
CA GLN A 156 -8.66 3.99 0.62
C GLN A 156 -8.09 3.30 1.87
N LEU A 157 -8.80 3.35 2.99
CA LEU A 157 -8.36 2.77 4.26
C LEU A 157 -9.16 1.53 4.68
N LYS A 158 -10.25 1.20 4.00
CA LYS A 158 -11.11 0.06 4.33
C LYS A 158 -10.37 -1.28 4.35
N ASP A 159 -9.37 -1.44 3.50
CA ASP A 159 -8.54 -2.65 3.46
C ASP A 159 -7.66 -2.83 4.72
N ALA A 160 -7.55 -1.81 5.57
CA ALA A 160 -6.89 -1.91 6.87
C ALA A 160 -7.78 -2.49 7.98
N GLU A 161 -9.09 -2.70 7.73
CA GLU A 161 -10.08 -3.11 8.74
C GLU A 161 -9.68 -4.39 9.47
N ASP A 162 -9.19 -5.38 8.75
CA ASP A 162 -8.77 -6.66 9.33
C ASP A 162 -7.81 -6.47 10.52
N VAL A 163 -6.82 -5.62 10.37
CA VAL A 163 -5.85 -5.36 11.44
C VAL A 163 -6.45 -4.44 12.50
N VAL A 164 -7.03 -3.31 12.10
CA VAL A 164 -7.57 -2.30 13.03
C VAL A 164 -8.65 -2.90 13.93
N TYR A 165 -9.48 -3.76 13.41
CA TYR A 165 -10.61 -4.32 14.14
C TYR A 165 -10.26 -5.61 14.89
N CYS A 166 -9.33 -6.44 14.36
CA CYS A 166 -9.10 -7.80 14.85
C CYS A 166 -7.71 -8.02 15.49
N HIS A 167 -6.87 -6.97 15.67
CA HIS A 167 -5.53 -7.16 16.21
C HIS A 167 -5.47 -7.66 17.67
N HIS A 168 -6.57 -7.55 18.39
CA HIS A 168 -6.71 -8.09 19.75
C HIS A 168 -7.44 -9.44 19.80
N GLU A 169 -7.80 -10.01 18.66
CA GLU A 169 -8.30 -11.38 18.62
C GLU A 169 -7.18 -12.36 18.98
N LYS A 170 -7.55 -13.42 19.68
CA LYS A 170 -6.60 -14.47 20.09
C LYS A 170 -6.95 -15.80 19.44
N TYR A 171 -5.94 -16.56 19.11
CA TYR A 171 -6.11 -17.83 18.39
C TYR A 171 -7.06 -18.81 19.08
N ASP A 172 -7.15 -18.78 20.40
CA ASP A 172 -8.05 -19.60 21.23
C ASP A 172 -9.48 -19.06 21.34
N GLY A 173 -9.76 -17.86 20.79
CA GLY A 173 -11.06 -17.19 20.86
C GLY A 173 -11.30 -16.39 22.15
N SER A 174 -10.30 -16.23 23.01
CA SER A 174 -10.39 -15.39 24.21
C SER A 174 -10.11 -13.92 23.96
N GLY A 175 -9.94 -13.52 22.69
CA GLY A 175 -9.72 -12.16 22.27
C GLY A 175 -11.00 -11.32 22.14
N TYR A 176 -10.87 -10.14 21.56
CA TYR A 176 -11.98 -9.22 21.30
C TYR A 176 -11.74 -8.48 19.98
N PRO A 177 -12.78 -7.87 19.36
CA PRO A 177 -14.13 -7.65 19.87
C PRO A 177 -15.12 -8.81 19.58
N GLN A 178 -14.81 -9.69 18.64
CA GLN A 178 -15.75 -10.70 18.14
C GLN A 178 -15.53 -12.08 18.79
N GLY A 179 -14.38 -12.31 19.44
CA GLY A 179 -14.00 -13.63 19.95
C GLY A 179 -13.72 -14.64 18.82
N LEU A 180 -13.18 -14.17 17.69
CA LEU A 180 -12.83 -15.01 16.54
C LEU A 180 -11.79 -16.05 16.96
N LYS A 181 -11.83 -17.24 16.32
CA LYS A 181 -10.95 -18.34 16.68
C LYS A 181 -10.20 -18.90 15.50
N ALA A 182 -8.95 -19.22 15.72
CA ALA A 182 -8.09 -19.90 14.76
C ALA A 182 -8.06 -19.18 13.38
N ASN A 183 -8.53 -19.86 12.34
CA ASN A 183 -8.51 -19.33 10.96
C ASN A 183 -9.66 -18.36 10.65
N ASP A 184 -10.63 -18.20 11.54
CA ASP A 184 -11.67 -17.17 11.40
C ASP A 184 -11.09 -15.77 11.63
N ILE A 185 -9.94 -15.66 12.31
CA ILE A 185 -9.20 -14.42 12.44
C ILE A 185 -8.53 -14.11 11.09
N PRO A 186 -8.76 -12.92 10.50
CA PRO A 186 -8.12 -12.52 9.25
C PRO A 186 -6.60 -12.67 9.28
N LEU A 187 -6.00 -13.10 8.17
CA LEU A 187 -4.58 -13.40 8.12
C LEU A 187 -3.72 -12.19 8.49
N ASN A 188 -4.05 -10.99 7.98
CA ASN A 188 -3.32 -9.77 8.30
C ASN A 188 -3.37 -9.43 9.80
N ALA A 189 -4.50 -9.67 10.48
CA ALA A 189 -4.61 -9.48 11.92
C ALA A 189 -3.74 -10.49 12.70
N ARG A 190 -3.69 -11.76 12.27
CA ARG A 190 -2.81 -12.77 12.88
C ARG A 190 -1.34 -12.43 12.74
N ILE A 191 -0.92 -11.99 11.54
CA ILE A 191 0.45 -11.56 11.26
C ILE A 191 0.82 -10.37 12.15
N PHE A 192 -0.06 -9.36 12.20
CA PHE A 192 0.15 -8.17 13.02
C PHE A 192 0.24 -8.51 14.51
N ALA A 193 -0.66 -9.34 15.04
CA ALA A 193 -0.66 -9.72 16.45
C ALA A 193 0.65 -10.42 16.86
N ILE A 194 1.23 -11.25 16.00
CA ILE A 194 2.55 -11.87 16.24
C ILE A 194 3.65 -10.81 16.28
N ALA A 195 3.66 -9.88 15.31
CA ALA A 195 4.65 -8.81 15.23
C ALA A 195 4.58 -7.86 16.44
N ASP A 196 3.37 -7.53 16.90
CA ASP A 196 3.14 -6.66 18.06
C ASP A 196 3.62 -7.33 19.37
N VAL A 197 3.25 -8.58 19.59
CA VAL A 197 3.73 -9.35 20.75
C VAL A 197 5.24 -9.51 20.72
N PHE A 198 5.83 -9.78 19.56
CA PHE A 198 7.27 -9.89 19.40
C PHE A 198 7.99 -8.58 19.77
N ASP A 199 7.50 -7.43 19.29
CA ASP A 199 8.03 -6.11 19.67
C ASP A 199 7.88 -5.87 21.18
N ALA A 200 6.72 -6.21 21.74
CA ALA A 200 6.47 -6.06 23.18
C ALA A 200 7.41 -6.94 24.03
N LEU A 201 7.86 -8.08 23.54
CA LEU A 201 8.81 -8.95 24.23
C LEU A 201 10.26 -8.48 24.08
N THR A 202 10.64 -8.02 22.89
CA THR A 202 12.03 -7.68 22.52
C THR A 202 12.40 -6.22 22.77
N SER A 203 11.40 -5.34 23.02
CA SER A 203 11.63 -3.93 23.34
C SER A 203 11.70 -3.69 24.85
N LYS A 204 12.67 -2.84 25.25
CA LYS A 204 12.78 -2.41 26.66
C LYS A 204 11.61 -1.45 26.97
N ARG A 205 10.89 -1.75 28.07
CA ARG A 205 9.81 -0.89 28.60
C ARG A 205 10.19 -0.43 30.02
N PRO A 206 9.60 0.67 30.52
CA PRO A 206 9.97 1.22 31.84
C PRO A 206 9.93 0.21 33.00
N TYR A 207 9.10 -0.83 32.87
CA TYR A 207 8.88 -1.84 33.91
C TYR A 207 9.31 -3.26 33.50
N LYS A 208 9.98 -3.43 32.32
CA LYS A 208 10.36 -4.75 31.81
C LYS A 208 11.63 -4.67 30.96
N GLU A 209 12.62 -5.49 31.30
CA GLU A 209 13.79 -5.71 30.43
C GLU A 209 13.38 -6.49 29.17
N ALA A 210 14.04 -6.20 28.04
CA ALA A 210 13.83 -6.90 26.79
C ALA A 210 14.30 -8.36 26.89
N PHE A 211 13.54 -9.28 26.30
CA PHE A 211 14.02 -10.64 26.06
C PHE A 211 15.05 -10.63 24.91
N SER A 212 15.96 -11.62 24.93
CA SER A 212 16.76 -11.90 23.73
C SER A 212 15.86 -12.43 22.61
N TYR A 213 16.28 -12.23 21.36
CA TYR A 213 15.52 -12.72 20.20
C TYR A 213 15.26 -14.24 20.23
N ASP A 214 16.21 -15.02 20.77
CA ASP A 214 16.08 -16.49 20.90
C ASP A 214 15.05 -16.90 21.97
N LYS A 215 14.65 -15.98 22.84
CA LYS A 215 13.70 -16.24 23.93
C LYS A 215 12.29 -15.72 23.61
N ALA A 216 12.19 -14.77 22.67
CA ALA A 216 10.93 -14.16 22.26
C ALA A 216 10.19 -15.01 21.22
#